data_c260775b65e46d4f57938010c55f3628
#
_entry.id   c260775b65e46d4f57938010c55f3628
#
_cell.length_a   1.000
_cell.length_b   1.000
_cell.length_c   1.000
_cell.angle_alpha   90.00
_cell.angle_beta   90.00
_cell.angle_gamma   90.00
#
_symmetry.space_group_name_H-M   'P 1'
#
loop_
_entity.id
_entity.type
_entity.pdbx_description
1 polymer ?
#
loop_
_entity_poly.entity_id
_entity_poly.type
_entity_poly.pdbx_seq_one_letter_code
_entity_poly.pdbx_strand_id
1 'polypeptide(L)'
;FGMRVMSDSIEKVAGAKLRRILEIFTTNRFTGMLVGIVFTGIIQSSSACTAMVVSFVNAGLMNLYQAAGVIFGANIGTTITSQLVSFNLSAYAPVILLVGALTAMFVKKEKIKKFADIIIGFGVLFLGLSTMSSAMACMKDVPAVVNLLGSLKNPLMATLVGLVLTSVIQSSSVTVSIVLLLANQDLLSLHITLYIILGCNIGACSTALLASLAGKKEAKRAALIHFWFNVIGTVLLYLVLFVAEDQVMKIIWAISSDKGRFVANAHTMIKIFQVIVLFPFSGLIVKLSKLCVPGEDKKVGYRESYQLKYIGDKVVFNPATAVVEVVKELERMASLASENLNRAMNALVTLDEDDIEEVYEVEKNINFLNHAITDYLVKINQTTLPIEDLKSIGALFHVVNDIERIGDHAENVADAARQRKEEGISFSKEAQKEMGEMLDMVNDLIRYSVDMFAKGDESHMQEVIRLEDMVDEKEKELQKFHVRRLTRGECTPEAGMIFSDIASGLERVADHATNIAFAIIDAEKE
;
A
#
# COMPACT_ATOMS: atom_id res chain seq x y z
N PHE A 1 8.41 2.38 -23.53
CA PHE A 1 9.54 1.83 -22.79
C PHE A 1 10.17 2.88 -21.88
N GLY A 2 10.64 4.05 -22.41
CA GLY A 2 11.29 5.10 -21.60
C GLY A 2 10.46 5.60 -20.43
N MET A 3 9.16 5.84 -20.62
CA MET A 3 8.24 6.25 -19.56
C MET A 3 8.11 5.20 -18.45
N ARG A 4 8.09 3.92 -18.82
CA ARG A 4 8.05 2.82 -17.84
C ARG A 4 9.36 2.74 -17.05
N VAL A 5 10.51 2.78 -17.71
CA VAL A 5 11.82 2.78 -17.04
C VAL A 5 11.93 3.95 -16.06
N MET A 6 11.52 5.15 -16.48
CA MET A 6 11.51 6.33 -15.62
C MET A 6 10.60 6.15 -14.41
N SER A 7 9.34 5.73 -14.62
CA SER A 7 8.35 5.52 -13.56
C SER A 7 8.80 4.45 -12.56
N ASP A 8 9.23 3.27 -13.05
CA ASP A 8 9.71 2.17 -12.22
C ASP A 8 10.94 2.58 -11.37
N SER A 9 11.84 3.40 -11.97
CA SER A 9 13.03 3.88 -11.26
C SER A 9 12.70 4.94 -10.21
N ILE A 10 11.73 5.83 -10.47
CA ILE A 10 11.23 6.79 -9.48
C ILE A 10 10.54 6.02 -8.33
N GLU A 11 9.74 5.01 -8.63
CA GLU A 11 9.08 4.18 -7.62
C GLU A 11 10.11 3.47 -6.71
N LYS A 12 11.19 2.93 -7.29
CA LYS A 12 12.29 2.31 -6.52
C LYS A 12 13.07 3.28 -5.62
N VAL A 13 13.16 4.55 -5.99
CA VAL A 13 13.91 5.56 -5.22
C VAL A 13 13.05 6.22 -4.14
N ALA A 14 11.79 6.50 -4.44
CA ALA A 14 10.93 7.33 -3.61
C ALA A 14 9.64 6.61 -3.15
N GLY A 15 9.37 5.40 -3.64
CA GLY A 15 8.08 4.73 -3.46
C GLY A 15 7.72 4.47 -2.00
N ALA A 16 8.68 4.03 -1.17
CA ALA A 16 8.44 3.80 0.25
C ALA A 16 8.02 5.09 0.99
N LYS A 17 8.76 6.19 0.78
CA LYS A 17 8.42 7.50 1.39
C LYS A 17 7.09 8.04 0.89
N LEU A 18 6.83 7.91 -0.40
CA LEU A 18 5.57 8.36 -1.00
C LEU A 18 4.37 7.54 -0.52
N ARG A 19 4.54 6.22 -0.31
CA ARG A 19 3.52 5.35 0.30
C ARG A 19 3.21 5.78 1.73
N ARG A 20 4.25 6.01 2.54
CA ARG A 20 4.08 6.50 3.92
C ARG A 20 3.38 7.86 3.96
N ILE A 21 3.70 8.76 3.01
CA ILE A 21 2.98 10.04 2.85
C ILE A 21 1.51 9.79 2.52
N LEU A 22 1.23 8.86 1.61
CA LEU A 22 -0.14 8.52 1.22
C LEU A 22 -0.92 7.91 2.39
N GLU A 23 -0.31 7.10 3.23
CA GLU A 23 -0.92 6.51 4.43
C GLU A 23 -1.18 7.57 5.52
N ILE A 24 -0.17 8.37 5.88
CA ILE A 24 -0.24 9.32 7.01
C ILE A 24 -1.07 10.56 6.66
N PHE A 25 -0.90 11.12 5.45
CA PHE A 25 -1.50 12.40 5.08
C PHE A 25 -2.87 12.31 4.43
N THR A 26 -3.41 11.11 4.17
CA THR A 26 -4.77 10.95 3.65
C THR A 26 -5.82 10.91 4.76
N THR A 27 -5.79 11.88 5.67
CA THR A 27 -6.74 11.96 6.80
C THR A 27 -8.17 12.28 6.36
N ASN A 28 -8.33 12.99 5.26
CA ASN A 28 -9.63 13.32 4.67
C ASN A 28 -9.56 13.39 3.14
N ARG A 29 -10.73 13.54 2.49
CA ARG A 29 -10.80 13.57 1.01
C ARG A 29 -10.01 14.70 0.36
N PHE A 30 -9.88 15.87 1.03
CA PHE A 30 -9.16 17.03 0.47
C PHE A 30 -7.65 16.82 0.53
N THR A 31 -7.12 16.43 1.68
CA THR A 31 -5.69 16.07 1.83
C THR A 31 -5.35 14.89 0.94
N GLY A 32 -6.23 13.88 0.84
CA GLY A 32 -6.09 12.77 -0.10
C GLY A 32 -5.96 13.24 -1.55
N MET A 33 -6.75 14.24 -1.97
CA MET A 33 -6.65 14.81 -3.33
C MET A 33 -5.28 15.45 -3.56
N LEU A 34 -4.79 16.26 -2.62
CA LEU A 34 -3.47 16.90 -2.75
C LEU A 34 -2.35 15.86 -2.81
N VAL A 35 -2.41 14.84 -1.94
CA VAL A 35 -1.46 13.72 -1.95
C VAL A 35 -1.53 12.97 -3.28
N GLY A 36 -2.73 12.69 -3.80
CA GLY A 36 -2.92 12.03 -5.09
C GLY A 36 -2.31 12.81 -6.27
N ILE A 37 -2.44 14.15 -6.28
CA ILE A 37 -1.81 15.02 -7.28
C ILE A 37 -0.29 14.88 -7.22
N VAL A 38 0.29 15.06 -6.03
CA VAL A 38 1.74 15.03 -5.83
C VAL A 38 2.32 13.65 -6.11
N PHE A 39 1.70 12.61 -5.54
CA PHE A 39 2.12 11.23 -5.75
C PHE A 39 2.16 10.85 -7.24
N THR A 40 1.04 11.06 -7.94
CA THR A 40 0.95 10.71 -9.36
C THR A 40 1.84 11.61 -10.22
N GLY A 41 1.97 12.89 -9.87
CA GLY A 41 2.88 13.82 -10.55
C GLY A 41 4.35 13.43 -10.45
N ILE A 42 4.77 12.87 -9.32
CA ILE A 42 6.14 12.38 -9.10
C ILE A 42 6.33 11.02 -9.77
N ILE A 43 5.50 10.03 -9.44
CA ILE A 43 5.62 8.64 -9.96
C ILE A 43 5.32 8.57 -11.46
N GLN A 44 4.59 9.54 -12.02
CA GLN A 44 4.17 9.57 -13.43
C GLN A 44 3.30 8.38 -13.85
N SER A 45 2.63 7.74 -12.88
CA SER A 45 1.76 6.58 -13.09
C SER A 45 0.50 6.66 -12.23
N SER A 46 -0.62 7.10 -12.84
CA SER A 46 -1.93 7.07 -12.17
C SER A 46 -2.45 5.65 -11.97
N SER A 47 -2.05 4.72 -12.84
CA SER A 47 -2.41 3.31 -12.70
C SER A 47 -1.78 2.71 -11.43
N ALA A 48 -0.49 2.98 -11.17
CA ALA A 48 0.19 2.56 -9.95
C ALA A 48 -0.46 3.19 -8.71
N CYS A 49 -0.72 4.51 -8.74
CA CYS A 49 -1.41 5.20 -7.65
C CYS A 49 -2.79 4.59 -7.35
N THR A 50 -3.61 4.38 -8.39
CA THR A 50 -4.97 3.84 -8.21
C THR A 50 -4.96 2.37 -7.76
N ALA A 51 -4.04 1.55 -8.28
CA ALA A 51 -3.88 0.16 -7.82
C ALA A 51 -3.46 0.10 -6.35
N MET A 52 -2.58 1.00 -5.93
CA MET A 52 -2.17 1.14 -4.51
C MET A 52 -3.36 1.54 -3.63
N VAL A 53 -4.15 2.54 -4.04
CA VAL A 53 -5.36 2.95 -3.33
C VAL A 53 -6.35 1.79 -3.20
N VAL A 54 -6.60 1.04 -4.29
CA VAL A 54 -7.44 -0.17 -4.27
C VAL A 54 -6.91 -1.19 -3.27
N SER A 55 -5.59 -1.39 -3.21
CA SER A 55 -4.96 -2.30 -2.25
C SER A 55 -5.08 -1.80 -0.81
N PHE A 56 -4.88 -0.50 -0.54
CA PHE A 56 -5.07 0.07 0.80
C PHE A 56 -6.52 -0.04 1.27
N VAL A 57 -7.49 0.20 0.40
CA VAL A 57 -8.90 -0.01 0.72
C VAL A 57 -9.19 -1.49 0.99
N ASN A 58 -8.59 -2.41 0.21
CA ASN A 58 -8.73 -3.86 0.41
C ASN A 58 -8.15 -4.31 1.76
N ALA A 59 -7.03 -3.71 2.18
CA ALA A 59 -6.38 -3.96 3.46
C ALA A 59 -7.02 -3.22 4.65
N GLY A 60 -8.06 -2.39 4.42
CA GLY A 60 -8.70 -1.61 5.47
C GLY A 60 -7.87 -0.41 5.98
N LEU A 61 -6.77 -0.07 5.31
CA LEU A 61 -5.89 1.06 5.65
C LEU A 61 -6.47 2.41 5.20
N MET A 62 -7.41 2.39 4.28
CA MET A 62 -8.04 3.59 3.71
C MET A 62 -9.54 3.36 3.52
N ASN A 63 -10.35 4.33 3.91
CA ASN A 63 -11.78 4.27 3.63
C ASN A 63 -12.11 4.81 2.22
N LEU A 64 -13.32 4.51 1.71
CA LEU A 64 -13.74 4.88 0.37
C LEU A 64 -13.77 6.40 0.11
N TYR A 65 -13.98 7.23 1.14
CA TYR A 65 -13.97 8.69 0.99
C TYR A 65 -12.57 9.26 0.83
N GLN A 66 -11.60 8.72 1.58
CA GLN A 66 -10.18 9.03 1.42
C GLN A 66 -9.70 8.57 0.05
N ALA A 67 -10.04 7.34 -0.34
CA ALA A 67 -9.73 6.77 -1.65
C ALA A 67 -10.26 7.63 -2.81
N ALA A 68 -11.50 8.13 -2.71
CA ALA A 68 -12.07 9.02 -3.70
C ALA A 68 -11.23 10.30 -3.87
N GLY A 69 -10.77 10.90 -2.75
CA GLY A 69 -9.87 12.06 -2.79
C GLY A 69 -8.59 11.76 -3.57
N VAL A 70 -7.87 10.71 -3.20
CA VAL A 70 -6.60 10.32 -3.86
C VAL A 70 -6.81 10.02 -5.34
N ILE A 71 -7.87 9.28 -5.70
CA ILE A 71 -8.21 8.96 -7.09
C ILE A 71 -8.47 10.23 -7.91
N PHE A 72 -9.22 11.20 -7.36
CA PHE A 72 -9.48 12.48 -8.01
C PHE A 72 -8.18 13.26 -8.21
N GLY A 73 -7.32 13.31 -7.19
CA GLY A 73 -6.00 13.92 -7.28
C GLY A 73 -5.10 13.25 -8.32
N ALA A 74 -5.07 11.92 -8.36
CA ALA A 74 -4.29 11.15 -9.32
C ALA A 74 -4.69 11.47 -10.78
N ASN A 75 -5.97 11.74 -11.04
CA ASN A 75 -6.45 12.17 -12.34
C ASN A 75 -5.86 13.53 -12.78
N ILE A 76 -5.67 14.48 -11.87
CA ILE A 76 -4.95 15.74 -12.17
C ILE A 76 -3.46 15.47 -12.36
N GLY A 77 -2.83 14.71 -11.43
CA GLY A 77 -1.39 14.41 -11.45
C GLY A 77 -0.92 13.75 -12.74
N THR A 78 -1.77 12.90 -13.36
CA THR A 78 -1.44 12.25 -14.65
C THR A 78 -1.24 13.24 -15.80
N THR A 79 -1.80 14.46 -15.72
CA THR A 79 -1.66 15.46 -16.79
C THR A 79 -0.26 16.08 -16.86
N ILE A 80 0.53 15.97 -15.79
CA ILE A 80 1.93 16.43 -15.76
C ILE A 80 2.74 15.73 -16.86
N THR A 81 2.47 14.45 -17.12
CA THR A 81 3.12 13.72 -18.24
C THR A 81 2.84 14.39 -19.60
N SER A 82 1.59 14.74 -19.87
CA SER A 82 1.22 15.40 -21.12
C SER A 82 1.89 16.78 -21.24
N GLN A 83 2.01 17.50 -20.13
CA GLN A 83 2.72 18.80 -20.10
C GLN A 83 4.22 18.60 -20.39
N LEU A 84 4.88 17.61 -19.78
CA LEU A 84 6.29 17.30 -20.04
C LEU A 84 6.51 16.95 -21.52
N VAL A 85 5.67 16.08 -22.09
CA VAL A 85 5.76 15.67 -23.49
C VAL A 85 5.59 16.88 -24.44
N SER A 86 4.73 17.82 -24.10
CA SER A 86 4.46 19.01 -24.93
C SER A 86 5.64 20.00 -25.03
N PHE A 87 6.63 19.93 -24.10
CA PHE A 87 7.83 20.79 -24.17
C PHE A 87 8.80 20.45 -25.30
N ASN A 88 8.62 19.33 -25.99
CA ASN A 88 9.43 18.90 -27.14
C ASN A 88 10.95 18.96 -26.90
N LEU A 89 11.42 18.30 -25.84
CA LEU A 89 12.84 18.23 -25.51
C LEU A 89 13.63 17.21 -26.37
N SER A 90 13.07 16.79 -27.49
CA SER A 90 13.64 15.75 -28.37
C SER A 90 15.04 16.06 -28.85
N ALA A 91 15.35 17.34 -29.08
CA ALA A 91 16.71 17.77 -29.51
C ALA A 91 17.78 17.51 -28.43
N TYR A 92 17.39 17.49 -27.15
CA TYR A 92 18.30 17.26 -26.02
C TYR A 92 18.35 15.78 -25.59
N ALA A 93 17.50 14.92 -26.14
CA ALA A 93 17.41 13.52 -25.76
C ALA A 93 18.75 12.75 -25.84
N PRO A 94 19.60 12.90 -26.89
CA PRO A 94 20.90 12.23 -26.94
C PRO A 94 21.85 12.66 -25.83
N VAL A 95 21.85 13.94 -25.46
CA VAL A 95 22.70 14.47 -24.38
C VAL A 95 22.22 13.94 -23.03
N ILE A 96 20.90 13.93 -22.79
CA ILE A 96 20.28 13.39 -21.58
C ILE A 96 20.63 11.90 -21.43
N LEU A 97 20.52 11.12 -22.51
CA LEU A 97 20.91 9.70 -22.54
C LEU A 97 22.38 9.49 -22.22
N LEU A 98 23.26 10.30 -22.82
CA LEU A 98 24.70 10.22 -22.57
C LEU A 98 25.03 10.47 -21.10
N VAL A 99 24.46 11.52 -20.49
CA VAL A 99 24.67 11.85 -19.08
C VAL A 99 24.17 10.72 -18.19
N GLY A 100 22.97 10.19 -18.45
CA GLY A 100 22.40 9.07 -17.70
C GLY A 100 23.27 7.82 -17.81
N ALA A 101 23.68 7.45 -19.02
CA ALA A 101 24.51 6.27 -19.28
C ALA A 101 25.89 6.37 -18.60
N LEU A 102 26.57 7.52 -18.73
CA LEU A 102 27.85 7.74 -18.07
C LEU A 102 27.72 7.67 -16.55
N THR A 103 26.66 8.25 -16.00
CA THR A 103 26.41 8.19 -14.56
C THR A 103 26.18 6.74 -14.10
N ALA A 104 25.36 5.97 -14.82
CA ALA A 104 25.09 4.57 -14.51
C ALA A 104 26.36 3.69 -14.59
N MET A 105 27.27 3.97 -15.55
CA MET A 105 28.50 3.19 -15.74
C MET A 105 29.59 3.48 -14.70
N PHE A 106 29.78 4.75 -14.34
CA PHE A 106 30.95 5.16 -13.55
C PHE A 106 30.65 5.32 -12.05
N VAL A 107 29.40 5.43 -11.65
CA VAL A 107 29.03 5.61 -10.24
C VAL A 107 28.76 4.26 -9.57
N LYS A 108 29.40 4.03 -8.41
CA LYS A 108 29.23 2.79 -7.64
C LYS A 108 28.06 2.82 -6.65
N LYS A 109 27.60 4.02 -6.25
CA LYS A 109 26.51 4.18 -5.26
C LYS A 109 25.15 3.83 -5.87
N GLU A 110 24.47 2.81 -5.32
CA GLU A 110 23.18 2.32 -5.81
C GLU A 110 22.08 3.39 -5.94
N LYS A 111 21.97 4.30 -4.96
CA LYS A 111 21.02 5.42 -5.05
C LYS A 111 21.26 6.31 -6.29
N ILE A 112 22.52 6.60 -6.61
CA ILE A 112 22.86 7.44 -7.76
C ILE A 112 22.64 6.68 -9.07
N LYS A 113 22.90 5.36 -9.11
CA LYS A 113 22.56 4.54 -10.28
C LYS A 113 21.08 4.58 -10.61
N LYS A 114 20.21 4.51 -9.59
CA LYS A 114 18.75 4.60 -9.80
C LYS A 114 18.31 5.98 -10.28
N PHE A 115 18.98 7.07 -9.83
CA PHE A 115 18.78 8.38 -10.44
C PHE A 115 19.26 8.43 -11.90
N ALA A 116 20.33 7.74 -12.23
CA ALA A 116 20.79 7.62 -13.62
C ALA A 116 19.74 6.90 -14.49
N ASP A 117 19.10 5.85 -13.99
CA ASP A 117 18.02 5.15 -14.69
C ASP A 117 16.81 6.06 -14.95
N ILE A 118 16.47 6.97 -14.03
CA ILE A 118 15.44 8.00 -14.26
C ILE A 118 15.84 8.90 -15.43
N ILE A 119 17.09 9.37 -15.46
CA ILE A 119 17.61 10.23 -16.53
C ILE A 119 17.62 9.47 -17.87
N ILE A 120 18.04 8.20 -17.87
CA ILE A 120 18.00 7.34 -19.06
C ILE A 120 16.56 7.17 -19.54
N GLY A 121 15.63 6.82 -18.64
CA GLY A 121 14.21 6.67 -18.97
C GLY A 121 13.60 7.92 -19.58
N PHE A 122 13.95 9.09 -19.05
CA PHE A 122 13.53 10.39 -19.58
C PHE A 122 14.13 10.65 -20.98
N GLY A 123 15.41 10.37 -21.19
CA GLY A 123 16.05 10.50 -22.49
C GLY A 123 15.46 9.54 -23.55
N VAL A 124 15.22 8.27 -23.17
CA VAL A 124 14.56 7.27 -24.03
C VAL A 124 13.13 7.68 -24.39
N LEU A 125 12.40 8.31 -23.46
CA LEU A 125 11.06 8.84 -23.71
C LEU A 125 11.10 9.86 -24.86
N PHE A 126 11.96 10.88 -24.78
CA PHE A 126 12.04 11.91 -25.81
C PHE A 126 12.62 11.42 -27.15
N LEU A 127 13.56 10.47 -27.12
CA LEU A 127 14.03 9.80 -28.31
C LEU A 127 12.89 9.02 -29.00
N GLY A 128 12.09 8.28 -28.22
CA GLY A 128 10.93 7.58 -28.72
C GLY A 128 9.86 8.51 -29.31
N LEU A 129 9.60 9.65 -28.64
CA LEU A 129 8.69 10.68 -29.16
C LEU A 129 9.18 11.29 -30.48
N SER A 130 10.48 11.53 -30.61
CA SER A 130 11.11 12.01 -31.87
C SER A 130 10.93 10.98 -32.98
N THR A 131 11.22 9.71 -32.69
CA THR A 131 11.05 8.61 -33.66
C THR A 131 9.58 8.47 -34.08
N MET A 132 8.66 8.53 -33.15
CA MET A 132 7.22 8.48 -33.43
C MET A 132 6.78 9.68 -34.28
N SER A 133 7.25 10.89 -33.96
CA SER A 133 6.94 12.10 -34.72
C SER A 133 7.42 11.99 -36.17
N SER A 134 8.64 11.47 -36.39
CA SER A 134 9.18 11.25 -37.71
C SER A 134 8.40 10.20 -38.51
N ALA A 135 8.02 9.09 -37.85
CA ALA A 135 7.17 8.07 -38.44
C ALA A 135 5.78 8.61 -38.84
N MET A 136 5.15 9.42 -37.95
CA MET A 136 3.87 10.05 -38.21
C MET A 136 3.95 11.09 -39.34
N ALA A 137 5.08 11.77 -39.49
CA ALA A 137 5.29 12.68 -40.64
C ALA A 137 5.21 11.94 -41.97
N CYS A 138 5.79 10.72 -42.07
CA CYS A 138 5.66 9.88 -43.26
C CYS A 138 4.22 9.41 -43.52
N MET A 139 3.38 9.32 -42.48
CA MET A 139 1.98 8.89 -42.63
C MET A 139 1.11 9.93 -43.34
N LYS A 140 1.52 11.20 -43.39
CA LYS A 140 0.83 12.25 -44.18
C LYS A 140 0.80 11.95 -45.69
N ASP A 141 1.78 11.22 -46.17
CA ASP A 141 1.91 10.88 -47.57
C ASP A 141 1.14 9.61 -47.96
N VAL A 142 0.47 8.97 -46.96
CA VAL A 142 -0.33 7.75 -47.16
C VAL A 142 -1.81 8.12 -47.22
N PRO A 143 -2.46 8.17 -48.41
CA PRO A 143 -3.85 8.61 -48.54
C PRO A 143 -4.84 7.79 -47.69
N ALA A 144 -4.61 6.50 -47.53
CA ALA A 144 -5.45 5.61 -46.72
C ALA A 144 -5.48 6.03 -45.25
N VAL A 145 -4.34 6.43 -44.67
CA VAL A 145 -4.23 6.89 -43.30
C VAL A 145 -4.87 8.25 -43.11
N VAL A 146 -4.61 9.19 -44.02
CA VAL A 146 -5.19 10.55 -43.99
C VAL A 146 -6.71 10.45 -44.08
N ASN A 147 -7.23 9.62 -44.99
CA ASN A 147 -8.68 9.41 -45.14
C ASN A 147 -9.28 8.73 -43.91
N LEU A 148 -8.62 7.74 -43.33
CA LEU A 148 -9.10 7.05 -42.12
C LEU A 148 -9.18 8.02 -40.93
N LEU A 149 -8.10 8.76 -40.64
CA LEU A 149 -8.07 9.74 -39.55
C LEU A 149 -8.99 10.95 -39.83
N GLY A 150 -9.08 11.41 -41.07
CA GLY A 150 -9.98 12.46 -41.52
C GLY A 150 -11.45 12.07 -41.51
N SER A 151 -11.77 10.78 -41.53
CA SER A 151 -13.14 10.25 -41.39
C SER A 151 -13.65 10.27 -39.95
N LEU A 152 -12.74 10.41 -38.97
CA LEU A 152 -13.06 10.59 -37.54
C LEU A 152 -13.67 11.97 -37.28
N LYS A 153 -14.90 12.19 -37.80
CA LYS A 153 -15.67 13.45 -37.60
C LYS A 153 -16.69 13.34 -36.49
N ASN A 154 -17.07 12.10 -36.13
CA ASN A 154 -18.10 11.89 -35.12
C ASN A 154 -17.49 11.87 -33.70
N PRO A 155 -17.92 12.75 -32.80
CA PRO A 155 -17.45 12.83 -31.42
C PRO A 155 -17.54 11.51 -30.64
N LEU A 156 -18.64 10.75 -30.83
CA LEU A 156 -18.82 9.45 -30.15
C LEU A 156 -17.80 8.41 -30.63
N MET A 157 -17.53 8.36 -31.94
CA MET A 157 -16.52 7.47 -32.48
C MET A 157 -15.11 7.86 -32.00
N ALA A 158 -14.82 9.14 -31.92
CA ALA A 158 -13.55 9.65 -31.40
C ALA A 158 -13.35 9.24 -29.91
N THR A 159 -14.42 9.37 -29.12
CA THR A 159 -14.39 8.92 -27.72
C THR A 159 -14.21 7.41 -27.60
N LEU A 160 -14.89 6.62 -28.43
CA LEU A 160 -14.75 5.16 -28.46
C LEU A 160 -13.30 4.75 -28.82
N VAL A 161 -12.69 5.42 -29.81
CA VAL A 161 -11.29 5.19 -30.20
C VAL A 161 -10.37 5.49 -29.02
N GLY A 162 -10.53 6.63 -28.34
CA GLY A 162 -9.73 6.98 -27.15
C GLY A 162 -9.89 5.96 -26.02
N LEU A 163 -11.13 5.50 -25.77
CA LEU A 163 -11.44 4.49 -24.75
C LEU A 163 -10.75 3.16 -25.09
N VAL A 164 -10.94 2.62 -26.29
CA VAL A 164 -10.39 1.32 -26.70
C VAL A 164 -8.86 1.37 -26.69
N LEU A 165 -8.24 2.39 -27.31
CA LEU A 165 -6.78 2.55 -27.34
C LEU A 165 -6.21 2.59 -25.92
N THR A 166 -6.78 3.40 -25.03
CA THR A 166 -6.29 3.51 -23.67
C THR A 166 -6.49 2.22 -22.87
N SER A 167 -7.60 1.53 -23.05
CA SER A 167 -7.85 0.25 -22.38
C SER A 167 -6.87 -0.86 -22.83
N VAL A 168 -6.47 -0.87 -24.12
CA VAL A 168 -5.50 -1.81 -24.66
C VAL A 168 -4.08 -1.45 -24.21
N ILE A 169 -3.70 -0.17 -24.32
CA ILE A 169 -2.36 0.34 -23.94
C ILE A 169 -2.20 0.37 -22.41
N GLN A 170 -3.31 0.46 -21.66
CA GLN A 170 -3.37 0.60 -20.20
C GLN A 170 -2.64 1.84 -19.66
N SER A 171 -2.52 2.88 -20.50
CA SER A 171 -1.87 4.14 -20.14
C SER A 171 -2.50 5.30 -20.89
N SER A 172 -3.26 6.13 -20.18
CA SER A 172 -3.86 7.36 -20.76
C SER A 172 -2.80 8.37 -21.18
N SER A 173 -1.69 8.47 -20.43
CA SER A 173 -0.59 9.39 -20.75
C SER A 173 0.08 9.03 -22.09
N VAL A 174 0.27 7.74 -22.37
CA VAL A 174 0.80 7.28 -23.67
C VAL A 174 -0.19 7.61 -24.79
N THR A 175 -1.46 7.30 -24.62
CA THR A 175 -2.48 7.58 -25.64
C THR A 175 -2.61 9.07 -25.92
N VAL A 176 -2.64 9.92 -24.89
CA VAL A 176 -2.69 11.39 -25.05
C VAL A 176 -1.42 11.90 -25.75
N SER A 177 -0.24 11.31 -25.46
CA SER A 177 1.00 11.66 -26.17
C SER A 177 0.94 11.33 -27.67
N ILE A 178 0.32 10.20 -28.05
CA ILE A 178 0.07 9.84 -29.46
C ILE A 178 -0.86 10.88 -30.10
N VAL A 179 -1.96 11.22 -29.44
CA VAL A 179 -2.92 12.22 -29.91
C VAL A 179 -2.27 13.59 -30.11
N LEU A 180 -1.40 14.00 -29.17
CA LEU A 180 -0.61 15.23 -29.23
C LEU A 180 0.31 15.24 -30.47
N LEU A 181 1.01 14.15 -30.73
CA LEU A 181 1.88 14.05 -31.92
C LEU A 181 1.10 14.06 -33.22
N LEU A 182 -0.04 13.36 -33.29
CA LEU A 182 -0.94 13.37 -34.45
C LEU A 182 -1.52 14.78 -34.74
N ALA A 183 -1.89 15.49 -33.68
CA ALA A 183 -2.36 16.89 -33.78
C ALA A 183 -1.24 17.83 -34.29
N ASN A 184 -0.01 17.68 -33.79
CA ASN A 184 1.15 18.44 -34.25
C ASN A 184 1.49 18.17 -35.70
N GLN A 185 1.19 16.98 -36.21
CA GLN A 185 1.40 16.61 -37.61
C GLN A 185 0.18 16.92 -38.50
N ASP A 186 -0.85 17.64 -38.02
CA ASP A 186 -2.08 17.93 -38.77
C ASP A 186 -2.86 16.68 -39.24
N LEU A 187 -2.61 15.53 -38.62
CA LEU A 187 -3.32 14.28 -38.92
C LEU A 187 -4.64 14.18 -38.18
N LEU A 188 -4.80 14.91 -37.07
CA LEU A 188 -6.03 15.00 -36.30
C LEU A 188 -6.44 16.47 -36.09
N SER A 189 -7.72 16.77 -36.24
CA SER A 189 -8.24 18.09 -35.90
C SER A 189 -8.28 18.29 -34.38
N LEU A 190 -8.03 19.51 -33.90
CA LEU A 190 -8.05 19.83 -32.48
C LEU A 190 -9.42 19.59 -31.82
N HIS A 191 -10.52 19.82 -32.57
CA HIS A 191 -11.87 19.47 -32.18
C HIS A 191 -11.97 17.98 -31.81
N ILE A 192 -11.54 17.07 -32.67
CA ILE A 192 -11.60 15.64 -32.43
C ILE A 192 -10.68 15.17 -31.29
N THR A 193 -9.54 15.84 -31.08
CA THR A 193 -8.63 15.50 -29.98
C THR A 193 -9.28 15.63 -28.62
N LEU A 194 -10.20 16.60 -28.41
CA LEU A 194 -10.93 16.76 -27.17
C LEU A 194 -11.74 15.48 -26.84
N TYR A 195 -12.48 14.97 -27.81
CA TYR A 195 -13.30 13.78 -27.64
C TYR A 195 -12.50 12.49 -27.46
N ILE A 196 -11.33 12.37 -28.13
CA ILE A 196 -10.41 11.25 -27.89
C ILE A 196 -9.91 11.30 -26.44
N ILE A 197 -9.54 12.48 -25.91
CA ILE A 197 -9.10 12.66 -24.52
C ILE A 197 -10.22 12.24 -23.55
N LEU A 198 -11.48 12.57 -23.82
CA LEU A 198 -12.61 12.11 -23.01
C LEU A 198 -12.72 10.58 -22.99
N GLY A 199 -12.48 9.94 -24.12
CA GLY A 199 -12.41 8.48 -24.20
C GLY A 199 -11.24 7.89 -23.41
N CYS A 200 -10.06 8.54 -23.48
CA CYS A 200 -8.89 8.13 -22.69
C CYS A 200 -9.17 8.14 -21.18
N ASN A 201 -9.99 9.09 -20.71
CA ASN A 201 -10.38 9.19 -19.30
C ASN A 201 -11.12 7.94 -18.82
N ILE A 202 -12.07 7.45 -19.60
CA ILE A 202 -12.80 6.21 -19.25
C ILE A 202 -11.90 4.98 -19.42
N GLY A 203 -11.12 4.92 -20.49
CA GLY A 203 -10.19 3.82 -20.76
C GLY A 203 -9.14 3.61 -19.67
N ALA A 204 -8.70 4.69 -19.02
CA ALA A 204 -7.76 4.64 -17.90
C ALA A 204 -8.28 3.86 -16.68
N CYS A 205 -9.61 3.69 -16.55
CA CYS A 205 -10.19 2.95 -15.44
C CYS A 205 -10.00 1.42 -15.56
N SER A 206 -9.66 0.91 -16.76
CA SER A 206 -9.50 -0.51 -17.02
C SER A 206 -8.48 -1.17 -16.08
N THR A 207 -7.37 -0.50 -15.78
CA THR A 207 -6.31 -1.00 -14.90
C THR A 207 -6.80 -1.16 -13.46
N ALA A 208 -7.53 -0.18 -12.93
CA ALA A 208 -8.10 -0.24 -11.58
C ALA A 208 -9.19 -1.32 -11.46
N LEU A 209 -10.04 -1.45 -12.50
CA LEU A 209 -11.07 -2.50 -12.55
C LEU A 209 -10.43 -3.88 -12.56
N LEU A 210 -9.41 -4.12 -13.40
CA LEU A 210 -8.69 -5.39 -13.45
C LEU A 210 -8.00 -5.69 -12.10
N ALA A 211 -7.34 -4.71 -11.49
CA ALA A 211 -6.68 -4.87 -10.20
C ALA A 211 -7.67 -5.23 -9.07
N SER A 212 -8.93 -4.79 -9.18
CA SER A 212 -9.95 -5.04 -8.16
C SER A 212 -10.68 -6.37 -8.29
N LEU A 213 -10.52 -7.10 -9.40
CA LEU A 213 -11.31 -8.31 -9.69
C LEU A 213 -11.19 -9.39 -8.60
N ALA A 214 -9.97 -9.63 -8.12
CA ALA A 214 -9.68 -10.57 -7.04
C ALA A 214 -9.81 -9.98 -5.63
N GLY A 215 -10.07 -8.66 -5.52
CA GLY A 215 -10.20 -7.97 -4.24
C GLY A 215 -11.55 -8.18 -3.56
N LYS A 216 -11.60 -7.84 -2.27
CA LYS A 216 -12.84 -7.77 -1.47
C LYS A 216 -13.79 -6.71 -2.05
N LYS A 217 -15.02 -6.64 -1.52
CA LYS A 217 -16.06 -5.69 -1.98
C LYS A 217 -15.58 -4.24 -1.97
N GLU A 218 -14.84 -3.85 -0.93
CA GLU A 218 -14.33 -2.48 -0.80
C GLU A 218 -13.32 -2.11 -1.89
N ALA A 219 -12.45 -3.06 -2.28
CA ALA A 219 -11.53 -2.87 -3.41
C ALA A 219 -12.27 -2.64 -4.74
N LYS A 220 -13.33 -3.43 -4.99
CA LYS A 220 -14.19 -3.27 -6.17
C LYS A 220 -14.93 -1.94 -6.16
N ARG A 221 -15.41 -1.50 -4.98
CA ARG A 221 -16.03 -0.19 -4.78
C ARG A 221 -15.04 0.96 -5.06
N ALA A 222 -13.79 0.84 -4.62
CA ALA A 222 -12.75 1.83 -4.89
C ALA A 222 -12.45 1.95 -6.41
N ALA A 223 -12.35 0.83 -7.12
CA ALA A 223 -12.18 0.83 -8.57
C ALA A 223 -13.41 1.44 -9.31
N LEU A 224 -14.62 1.17 -8.81
CA LEU A 224 -15.84 1.77 -9.35
C LEU A 224 -15.95 3.27 -9.07
N ILE A 225 -15.36 3.79 -7.99
CA ILE A 225 -15.25 5.24 -7.76
C ILE A 225 -14.47 5.89 -8.91
N HIS A 226 -13.32 5.31 -9.30
CA HIS A 226 -12.54 5.80 -10.44
C HIS A 226 -13.33 5.74 -11.74
N PHE A 227 -14.03 4.64 -11.99
CA PHE A 227 -14.88 4.46 -13.17
C PHE A 227 -16.00 5.51 -13.23
N TRP A 228 -16.82 5.63 -12.18
CA TRP A 228 -17.93 6.56 -12.14
C TRP A 228 -17.50 8.01 -12.21
N PHE A 229 -16.39 8.37 -11.57
CA PHE A 229 -15.79 9.71 -11.67
C PHE A 229 -15.51 10.06 -13.14
N ASN A 230 -14.86 9.16 -13.89
CA ASN A 230 -14.52 9.42 -15.29
C ASN A 230 -15.72 9.35 -16.24
N VAL A 231 -16.68 8.45 -16.02
CA VAL A 231 -17.90 8.36 -16.84
C VAL A 231 -18.78 9.59 -16.64
N ILE A 232 -19.09 9.95 -15.38
CA ILE A 232 -19.93 11.14 -15.10
C ILE A 232 -19.23 12.40 -15.59
N GLY A 233 -17.92 12.52 -15.34
CA GLY A 233 -17.15 13.67 -15.81
C GLY A 233 -17.11 13.77 -17.35
N THR A 234 -17.02 12.65 -18.06
CA THR A 234 -17.09 12.63 -19.53
C THR A 234 -18.47 13.08 -20.02
N VAL A 235 -19.55 12.59 -19.42
CA VAL A 235 -20.91 13.00 -19.79
C VAL A 235 -21.10 14.51 -19.56
N LEU A 236 -20.66 15.03 -18.41
CA LEU A 236 -20.74 16.48 -18.13
C LEU A 236 -19.94 17.31 -19.14
N LEU A 237 -18.74 16.86 -19.48
CA LEU A 237 -17.90 17.54 -20.47
C LEU A 237 -18.49 17.47 -21.88
N TYR A 238 -19.18 16.39 -22.25
CA TYR A 238 -19.94 16.32 -23.49
C TYR A 238 -21.02 17.40 -23.53
N LEU A 239 -21.76 17.62 -22.44
CA LEU A 239 -22.76 18.67 -22.36
C LEU A 239 -22.14 20.07 -22.48
N VAL A 240 -20.99 20.30 -21.84
CA VAL A 240 -20.25 21.55 -21.94
C VAL A 240 -19.76 21.78 -23.37
N LEU A 241 -19.17 20.78 -24.02
CA LEU A 241 -18.69 20.90 -25.40
C LEU A 241 -19.86 21.07 -26.39
N PHE A 242 -21.00 20.42 -26.16
CA PHE A 242 -22.17 20.57 -27.02
C PHE A 242 -22.69 22.02 -27.05
N VAL A 243 -22.62 22.74 -25.91
CA VAL A 243 -23.14 24.11 -25.78
C VAL A 243 -22.08 25.16 -26.05
N ALA A 244 -20.83 24.90 -25.67
CA ALA A 244 -19.80 25.96 -25.56
C ALA A 244 -18.43 25.52 -26.15
N GLU A 245 -18.42 24.67 -27.17
CA GLU A 245 -17.16 24.15 -27.72
C GLU A 245 -16.22 25.25 -28.22
N ASP A 246 -16.75 26.22 -28.99
CA ASP A 246 -15.95 27.33 -29.53
C ASP A 246 -15.31 28.16 -28.41
N GLN A 247 -16.01 28.37 -27.30
CA GLN A 247 -15.50 29.11 -26.16
C GLN A 247 -14.39 28.30 -25.46
N VAL A 248 -14.61 27.00 -25.24
CA VAL A 248 -13.61 26.11 -24.67
C VAL A 248 -12.35 26.07 -25.53
N MET A 249 -12.47 25.93 -26.85
CA MET A 249 -11.39 25.98 -27.80
C MET A 249 -10.61 27.31 -27.72
N LYS A 250 -11.31 28.44 -27.68
CA LYS A 250 -10.69 29.77 -27.55
C LYS A 250 -9.91 29.92 -26.24
N ILE A 251 -10.45 29.43 -25.12
CA ILE A 251 -9.80 29.51 -23.82
C ILE A 251 -8.51 28.66 -23.82
N ILE A 252 -8.58 27.44 -24.36
CA ILE A 252 -7.39 26.57 -24.45
C ILE A 252 -6.32 27.19 -25.37
N TRP A 253 -6.73 27.76 -26.50
CA TRP A 253 -5.80 28.45 -27.40
C TRP A 253 -5.14 29.68 -26.76
N ALA A 254 -5.86 30.44 -25.94
CA ALA A 254 -5.33 31.64 -25.29
C ALA A 254 -4.12 31.35 -24.38
N ILE A 255 -4.00 30.09 -23.90
CA ILE A 255 -2.89 29.63 -23.03
C ILE A 255 -1.93 28.66 -23.74
N SER A 256 -2.06 28.51 -25.08
CA SER A 256 -1.31 27.53 -25.85
C SER A 256 -0.47 28.21 -26.92
N SER A 257 0.80 27.81 -27.07
CA SER A 257 1.72 28.32 -28.08
C SER A 257 1.63 27.60 -29.42
N ASP A 258 1.21 26.33 -29.39
CA ASP A 258 1.16 25.43 -30.54
C ASP A 258 0.11 24.32 -30.31
N LYS A 259 -0.09 23.44 -31.30
CA LYS A 259 -1.10 22.37 -31.25
C LYS A 259 -0.80 21.31 -30.19
N GLY A 260 0.48 21.01 -29.95
CA GLY A 260 0.86 20.07 -28.90
C GLY A 260 0.55 20.61 -27.51
N ARG A 261 0.88 21.90 -27.29
CA ARG A 261 0.50 22.60 -26.04
C ARG A 261 -1.01 22.67 -25.88
N PHE A 262 -1.75 22.89 -26.97
CA PHE A 262 -3.20 22.86 -26.94
C PHE A 262 -3.73 21.52 -26.40
N VAL A 263 -3.24 20.39 -26.91
CA VAL A 263 -3.67 19.06 -26.48
C VAL A 263 -3.32 18.80 -25.00
N ALA A 264 -2.10 19.19 -24.58
CA ALA A 264 -1.68 19.04 -23.19
C ALA A 264 -2.51 19.92 -22.23
N ASN A 265 -2.74 21.18 -22.61
CA ASN A 265 -3.57 22.12 -21.83
C ASN A 265 -5.02 21.67 -21.78
N ALA A 266 -5.58 21.18 -22.91
CA ALA A 266 -6.90 20.57 -22.95
C ALA A 266 -7.04 19.41 -21.96
N HIS A 267 -6.08 18.49 -21.96
CA HIS A 267 -6.07 17.37 -21.01
C HIS A 267 -6.05 17.85 -19.57
N THR A 268 -5.19 18.82 -19.25
CA THR A 268 -5.10 19.37 -17.88
C THR A 268 -6.38 20.09 -17.47
N MET A 269 -6.93 20.96 -18.34
CA MET A 269 -8.17 21.69 -18.05
C MET A 269 -9.37 20.77 -17.87
N ILE A 270 -9.50 19.74 -18.72
CA ILE A 270 -10.54 18.72 -18.61
C ILE A 270 -10.49 18.05 -17.23
N LYS A 271 -9.29 17.63 -16.77
CA LYS A 271 -9.13 16.97 -15.48
C LYS A 271 -9.39 17.90 -14.29
N ILE A 272 -8.88 19.12 -14.34
CA ILE A 272 -9.11 20.11 -13.29
C ILE A 272 -10.62 20.44 -13.21
N PHE A 273 -11.26 20.72 -14.33
CA PHE A 273 -12.71 20.99 -14.38
C PHE A 273 -13.50 19.82 -13.79
N GLN A 274 -13.17 18.58 -14.20
CA GLN A 274 -13.82 17.38 -13.73
C GLN A 274 -13.71 17.23 -12.21
N VAL A 275 -12.52 17.49 -11.65
CA VAL A 275 -12.32 17.43 -10.20
C VAL A 275 -13.08 18.56 -9.50
N ILE A 276 -12.99 19.80 -9.96
CA ILE A 276 -13.70 20.94 -9.33
C ILE A 276 -15.20 20.66 -9.26
N VAL A 277 -15.79 20.17 -10.35
CA VAL A 277 -17.23 19.93 -10.42
C VAL A 277 -17.65 18.70 -9.59
N LEU A 278 -16.88 17.61 -9.63
CA LEU A 278 -17.28 16.34 -9.01
C LEU A 278 -16.80 16.17 -7.57
N PHE A 279 -15.81 16.95 -7.12
CA PHE A 279 -15.28 16.85 -5.75
C PHE A 279 -16.33 17.08 -4.65
N PRO A 280 -17.20 18.08 -4.75
CA PRO A 280 -18.32 18.25 -3.81
C PRO A 280 -19.25 17.03 -3.76
N PHE A 281 -19.41 16.35 -4.90
CA PHE A 281 -20.28 15.18 -5.07
C PHE A 281 -19.57 13.84 -4.86
N SER A 282 -18.34 13.84 -4.34
CA SER A 282 -17.57 12.61 -4.07
C SER A 282 -18.36 11.61 -3.22
N GLY A 283 -19.16 12.08 -2.25
CA GLY A 283 -20.04 11.23 -1.44
C GLY A 283 -21.14 10.51 -2.25
N LEU A 284 -21.66 11.16 -3.29
CA LEU A 284 -22.63 10.55 -4.21
C LEU A 284 -21.96 9.44 -5.05
N ILE A 285 -20.74 9.70 -5.54
CA ILE A 285 -19.96 8.71 -6.30
C ILE A 285 -19.63 7.47 -5.44
N VAL A 286 -19.28 7.70 -4.15
CA VAL A 286 -19.08 6.60 -3.18
C VAL A 286 -20.39 5.83 -2.96
N LYS A 287 -21.53 6.51 -2.81
CA LYS A 287 -22.84 5.83 -2.68
C LYS A 287 -23.18 5.02 -3.92
N LEU A 288 -22.90 5.55 -5.11
CA LEU A 288 -23.14 4.86 -6.39
C LEU A 288 -22.26 3.59 -6.50
N SER A 289 -20.99 3.65 -6.09
CA SER A 289 -20.12 2.47 -6.07
C SER A 289 -20.61 1.39 -5.10
N LYS A 290 -21.14 1.79 -3.93
CA LYS A 290 -21.75 0.86 -2.96
C LYS A 290 -23.05 0.24 -3.49
N LEU A 291 -23.83 0.98 -4.27
CA LEU A 291 -25.04 0.47 -4.92
C LEU A 291 -24.70 -0.62 -5.98
N CYS A 292 -23.61 -0.40 -6.74
CA CYS A 292 -23.16 -1.36 -7.76
C CYS A 292 -22.56 -2.65 -7.15
N VAL A 293 -21.93 -2.53 -5.95
CA VAL A 293 -21.39 -3.68 -5.21
C VAL A 293 -22.04 -3.69 -3.81
N PRO A 294 -23.24 -4.25 -3.67
CA PRO A 294 -23.99 -4.24 -2.43
C PRO A 294 -23.42 -5.21 -1.38
N GLY A 295 -23.80 -4.99 -0.13
CA GLY A 295 -23.49 -5.82 1.02
C GLY A 295 -22.37 -5.25 1.88
N GLU A 296 -22.37 -5.61 3.17
CA GLU A 296 -21.30 -5.34 4.12
C GLU A 296 -20.30 -6.49 4.06
N ASP A 297 -18.99 -6.20 4.24
CA ASP A 297 -18.03 -7.24 4.50
C ASP A 297 -18.37 -7.85 5.87
N LYS A 298 -18.52 -9.19 5.92
CA LYS A 298 -18.78 -9.88 7.17
C LYS A 298 -17.68 -9.50 8.16
N LYS A 299 -18.07 -8.99 9.33
CA LYS A 299 -17.15 -8.95 10.47
C LYS A 299 -16.81 -10.40 10.78
N VAL A 300 -15.55 -10.75 10.61
CA VAL A 300 -15.04 -12.08 10.91
C VAL A 300 -15.18 -12.27 12.44
N GLY A 301 -16.04 -13.17 12.86
CA GLY A 301 -16.10 -13.60 14.24
C GLY A 301 -14.89 -14.48 14.57
N TYR A 302 -14.53 -14.61 15.84
CA TYR A 302 -13.39 -15.38 16.35
C TYR A 302 -13.26 -16.82 15.81
N ARG A 303 -14.29 -17.40 15.21
CA ARG A 303 -14.32 -18.75 14.65
C ARG A 303 -14.01 -18.88 13.14
N GLU A 304 -13.80 -17.77 12.42
CA GLU A 304 -13.34 -17.81 11.00
C GLU A 304 -11.83 -17.57 10.89
N SER A 305 -11.04 -18.31 11.60
CA SER A 305 -9.73 -17.93 12.10
C SER A 305 -8.54 -18.22 11.17
N TYR A 306 -8.64 -19.18 10.27
CA TYR A 306 -7.51 -19.58 9.40
C TYR A 306 -7.45 -18.78 8.10
N GLN A 307 -7.42 -17.45 8.17
CA GLN A 307 -7.35 -16.56 6.99
C GLN A 307 -6.51 -15.33 7.26
N LEU A 308 -5.71 -14.94 6.26
CA LEU A 308 -5.07 -13.63 6.23
C LEU A 308 -6.14 -12.54 6.06
N LYS A 309 -6.12 -11.52 6.92
CA LYS A 309 -7.13 -10.44 6.90
C LYS A 309 -6.73 -9.29 6.00
N TYR A 310 -5.47 -8.91 6.04
CA TYR A 310 -4.92 -7.76 5.32
C TYR A 310 -4.20 -8.18 4.04
N ILE A 311 -3.64 -9.37 4.00
CA ILE A 311 -3.04 -9.98 2.82
C ILE A 311 -4.14 -10.79 2.10
N GLY A 312 -4.50 -10.40 0.86
CA GLY A 312 -5.53 -11.10 0.09
C GLY A 312 -4.94 -12.11 -0.91
N ASP A 313 -5.73 -13.11 -1.32
CA ASP A 313 -5.45 -13.94 -2.50
C ASP A 313 -5.52 -13.06 -3.74
N LYS A 314 -4.37 -12.54 -4.18
CA LYS A 314 -4.30 -11.58 -5.28
C LYS A 314 -3.95 -12.26 -6.58
N VAL A 315 -4.85 -12.15 -7.55
CA VAL A 315 -4.53 -12.38 -8.96
C VAL A 315 -3.50 -11.36 -9.45
N VAL A 316 -3.48 -10.16 -8.85
CA VAL A 316 -2.49 -9.11 -9.14
C VAL A 316 -1.75 -8.78 -7.84
N PHE A 317 -0.51 -9.26 -7.75
CA PHE A 317 0.41 -8.90 -6.69
C PHE A 317 0.87 -7.43 -6.89
N ASN A 318 0.72 -6.60 -5.84
CA ASN A 318 1.20 -5.23 -5.87
C ASN A 318 2.38 -5.06 -4.90
N PRO A 319 3.63 -5.07 -5.42
CA PRO A 319 4.81 -4.92 -4.56
C PRO A 319 4.79 -3.65 -3.72
N ALA A 320 4.17 -2.59 -4.24
CA ALA A 320 4.13 -1.29 -3.59
C ALA A 320 3.35 -1.27 -2.26
N THR A 321 2.40 -2.18 -2.04
CA THR A 321 1.61 -2.25 -0.80
C THR A 321 1.91 -3.47 0.05
N ALA A 322 2.69 -4.41 -0.48
CA ALA A 322 2.91 -5.70 0.13
C ALA A 322 3.51 -5.60 1.55
N VAL A 323 4.51 -4.73 1.74
CA VAL A 323 5.15 -4.52 3.05
C VAL A 323 4.16 -3.95 4.07
N VAL A 324 3.34 -2.97 3.68
CA VAL A 324 2.32 -2.37 4.57
C VAL A 324 1.25 -3.40 4.97
N GLU A 325 0.85 -4.25 4.03
CA GLU A 325 -0.11 -5.32 4.29
C GLU A 325 0.44 -6.36 5.27
N VAL A 326 1.73 -6.70 5.13
CA VAL A 326 2.43 -7.59 6.08
C VAL A 326 2.50 -6.96 7.46
N VAL A 327 2.91 -5.70 7.60
CA VAL A 327 2.97 -5.01 8.90
C VAL A 327 1.62 -5.04 9.61
N LYS A 328 0.53 -4.80 8.89
CA LYS A 328 -0.83 -4.87 9.46
C LYS A 328 -1.25 -6.30 9.87
N GLU A 329 -0.82 -7.31 9.11
CA GLU A 329 -1.09 -8.69 9.48
C GLU A 329 -0.26 -9.11 10.71
N LEU A 330 0.99 -8.63 10.82
CA LEU A 330 1.84 -8.83 12.00
C LEU A 330 1.29 -8.12 13.25
N GLU A 331 0.79 -6.89 13.12
CA GLU A 331 0.10 -6.17 14.21
C GLU A 331 -1.12 -6.98 14.72
N ARG A 332 -1.92 -7.56 13.80
CA ARG A 332 -3.03 -8.45 14.17
C ARG A 332 -2.58 -9.74 14.85
N MET A 333 -1.54 -10.37 14.32
CA MET A 333 -0.96 -11.60 14.88
C MET A 333 -0.41 -11.35 16.28
N ALA A 334 0.28 -10.21 16.52
CA ALA A 334 0.78 -9.82 17.83
C ALA A 334 -0.35 -9.57 18.85
N SER A 335 -1.44 -8.94 18.40
CA SER A 335 -2.64 -8.78 19.25
C SER A 335 -3.24 -10.13 19.67
N LEU A 336 -3.33 -11.09 18.74
CA LEU A 336 -3.79 -12.43 19.04
C LEU A 336 -2.86 -13.16 20.02
N ALA A 337 -1.54 -13.07 19.86
CA ALA A 337 -0.57 -13.70 20.75
C ALA A 337 -0.63 -13.10 22.16
N SER A 338 -0.72 -11.76 22.28
CA SER A 338 -0.89 -11.07 23.57
C SER A 338 -2.20 -11.44 24.27
N GLU A 339 -3.32 -11.46 23.54
CA GLU A 339 -4.61 -11.87 24.10
C GLU A 339 -4.59 -13.35 24.55
N ASN A 340 -3.91 -14.22 23.76
CA ASN A 340 -3.77 -15.64 24.10
C ASN A 340 -2.91 -15.86 25.35
N LEU A 341 -1.82 -15.12 25.51
CA LEU A 341 -0.99 -15.14 26.71
C LEU A 341 -1.80 -14.74 27.97
N ASN A 342 -2.59 -13.67 27.88
CA ASN A 342 -3.46 -13.23 28.97
C ASN A 342 -4.51 -14.30 29.32
N ARG A 343 -5.10 -14.96 28.32
CA ARG A 343 -6.04 -16.05 28.53
C ARG A 343 -5.37 -17.26 29.20
N ALA A 344 -4.17 -17.64 28.74
CA ALA A 344 -3.41 -18.71 29.33
C ALA A 344 -3.06 -18.45 30.79
N MET A 345 -2.65 -17.22 31.11
CA MET A 345 -2.38 -16.81 32.51
C MET A 345 -3.65 -16.79 33.38
N ASN A 346 -4.80 -16.41 32.78
CA ASN A 346 -6.10 -16.55 33.49
C ASN A 346 -6.42 -18.03 33.74
N ALA A 347 -6.30 -18.87 32.73
CA ALA A 347 -6.50 -20.32 32.84
C ALA A 347 -5.55 -20.96 33.88
N LEU A 348 -4.30 -20.49 33.97
CA LEU A 348 -3.34 -20.92 34.96
C LEU A 348 -3.85 -20.67 36.40
N VAL A 349 -4.55 -19.56 36.63
CA VAL A 349 -5.11 -19.19 37.95
C VAL A 349 -6.44 -19.89 38.21
N THR A 350 -7.35 -19.85 37.24
CA THR A 350 -8.75 -20.34 37.39
C THR A 350 -8.90 -21.85 37.21
N LEU A 351 -7.98 -22.47 36.45
CA LEU A 351 -8.02 -23.88 36.02
C LEU A 351 -9.27 -24.18 35.16
N ASP A 352 -9.75 -23.19 34.42
CA ASP A 352 -10.89 -23.30 33.53
C ASP A 352 -10.51 -24.08 32.25
N GLU A 353 -11.24 -25.15 31.95
CA GLU A 353 -10.96 -26.03 30.82
C GLU A 353 -11.26 -25.37 29.49
N ASP A 354 -12.32 -24.55 29.44
CA ASP A 354 -12.72 -23.87 28.21
C ASP A 354 -11.67 -22.83 27.82
N ASP A 355 -11.07 -22.11 28.78
CA ASP A 355 -9.95 -21.19 28.52
C ASP A 355 -8.70 -21.95 28.07
N ILE A 356 -8.38 -23.11 28.68
CA ILE A 356 -7.23 -23.96 28.28
C ILE A 356 -7.39 -24.42 26.83
N GLU A 357 -8.56 -24.96 26.46
CA GLU A 357 -8.82 -25.42 25.09
C GLU A 357 -8.79 -24.27 24.06
N GLU A 358 -9.33 -23.10 24.42
CA GLU A 358 -9.31 -21.94 23.54
C GLU A 358 -7.89 -21.44 23.28
N VAL A 359 -6.96 -21.54 24.24
CA VAL A 359 -5.54 -21.19 24.05
C VAL A 359 -4.92 -22.03 22.92
N TYR A 360 -5.15 -23.34 22.89
CA TYR A 360 -4.64 -24.22 21.84
C TYR A 360 -5.25 -23.92 20.46
N GLU A 361 -6.53 -23.56 20.42
CA GLU A 361 -7.18 -23.19 19.13
C GLU A 361 -6.65 -21.85 18.59
N VAL A 362 -6.38 -20.89 19.46
CA VAL A 362 -5.77 -19.60 19.07
C VAL A 362 -4.33 -19.81 18.62
N GLU A 363 -3.56 -20.69 19.29
CA GLU A 363 -2.18 -21.01 18.90
C GLU A 363 -2.10 -21.65 17.51
N LYS A 364 -3.01 -22.57 17.17
CA LYS A 364 -3.11 -23.11 15.80
C LYS A 364 -3.31 -22.01 14.76
N ASN A 365 -4.06 -20.96 15.11
CA ASN A 365 -4.29 -19.82 14.22
C ASN A 365 -3.04 -18.95 14.10
N ILE A 366 -2.30 -18.72 15.19
CA ILE A 366 -1.02 -17.99 15.18
C ILE A 366 0.00 -18.73 14.29
N ASN A 367 0.12 -20.04 14.43
CA ASN A 367 0.96 -20.89 13.60
C ASN A 367 0.58 -20.83 12.11
N PHE A 368 -0.72 -20.87 11.80
CA PHE A 368 -1.20 -20.68 10.43
C PHE A 368 -0.78 -19.31 9.88
N LEU A 369 -0.91 -18.24 10.68
CA LEU A 369 -0.53 -16.88 10.28
C LEU A 369 0.97 -16.76 10.05
N ASN A 370 1.80 -17.35 10.92
CA ASN A 370 3.26 -17.42 10.74
C ASN A 370 3.60 -18.00 9.38
N HIS A 371 3.10 -19.20 9.05
CA HIS A 371 3.37 -19.85 7.77
C HIS A 371 2.87 -19.01 6.58
N ALA A 372 1.65 -18.51 6.64
CA ALA A 372 1.04 -17.76 5.55
C ALA A 372 1.72 -16.40 5.28
N ILE A 373 2.14 -15.69 6.34
CA ILE A 373 2.89 -14.43 6.23
C ILE A 373 4.30 -14.71 5.69
N THR A 374 4.97 -15.73 6.20
CA THR A 374 6.30 -16.15 5.75
C THR A 374 6.30 -16.50 4.25
N ASP A 375 5.34 -17.30 3.79
CA ASP A 375 5.17 -17.62 2.36
C ASP A 375 4.94 -16.36 1.51
N TYR A 376 4.22 -15.41 2.05
CA TYR A 376 3.99 -14.14 1.36
C TYR A 376 5.24 -13.27 1.31
N LEU A 377 6.02 -13.19 2.39
CA LEU A 377 7.32 -12.52 2.43
C LEU A 377 8.31 -13.11 1.41
N VAL A 378 8.36 -14.45 1.27
CA VAL A 378 9.17 -15.11 0.24
C VAL A 378 8.75 -14.65 -1.17
N LYS A 379 7.46 -14.57 -1.45
CA LYS A 379 6.94 -14.07 -2.74
C LYS A 379 7.32 -12.61 -2.97
N ILE A 380 7.24 -11.77 -1.94
CA ILE A 380 7.63 -10.36 -2.01
C ILE A 380 9.12 -10.24 -2.34
N ASN A 381 9.97 -11.01 -1.68
CA ASN A 381 11.42 -10.96 -1.86
C ASN A 381 11.89 -11.34 -3.28
N GLN A 382 11.07 -12.07 -4.03
CA GLN A 382 11.32 -12.44 -5.43
C GLN A 382 10.96 -11.32 -6.43
N THR A 383 10.38 -10.22 -5.97
CA THR A 383 9.93 -9.12 -6.83
C THR A 383 10.87 -7.93 -6.80
N THR A 384 10.71 -7.02 -7.78
CA THR A 384 11.52 -5.80 -7.83
C THR A 384 10.92 -4.75 -6.89
N LEU A 385 11.51 -4.60 -5.71
CA LEU A 385 11.11 -3.66 -4.68
C LEU A 385 12.03 -2.45 -4.58
N PRO A 386 11.59 -1.33 -3.96
CA PRO A 386 12.47 -0.28 -3.46
C PRO A 386 13.54 -0.86 -2.50
N ILE A 387 14.72 -0.23 -2.44
CA ILE A 387 15.83 -0.72 -1.60
C ILE A 387 15.45 -0.72 -0.11
N GLU A 388 14.74 0.32 0.31
CA GLU A 388 14.28 0.46 1.69
C GLU A 388 13.31 -0.66 2.10
N ASP A 389 12.44 -1.11 1.18
CA ASP A 389 11.53 -2.24 1.42
C ASP A 389 12.28 -3.58 1.47
N LEU A 390 13.32 -3.78 0.64
CA LEU A 390 14.13 -5.00 0.66
C LEU A 390 14.88 -5.18 1.99
N LYS A 391 15.37 -4.08 2.56
CA LYS A 391 16.01 -4.10 3.89
C LYS A 391 15.00 -4.45 4.99
N SER A 392 13.79 -3.92 4.89
CA SER A 392 12.73 -4.19 5.86
C SER A 392 12.25 -5.65 5.83
N ILE A 393 12.30 -6.35 4.68
CA ILE A 393 11.80 -7.72 4.57
C ILE A 393 12.58 -8.68 5.49
N GLY A 394 13.91 -8.53 5.59
CA GLY A 394 14.71 -9.32 6.52
C GLY A 394 14.24 -9.18 7.97
N ALA A 395 13.99 -7.96 8.41
CA ALA A 395 13.46 -7.67 9.74
C ALA A 395 12.06 -8.27 9.94
N LEU A 396 11.19 -8.24 8.91
CA LEU A 396 9.83 -8.81 9.01
C LEU A 396 9.84 -10.34 9.22
N PHE A 397 10.82 -11.08 8.66
CA PHE A 397 11.00 -12.52 8.94
C PHE A 397 11.31 -12.78 10.41
N HIS A 398 12.12 -11.92 11.04
CA HIS A 398 12.40 -12.04 12.47
C HIS A 398 11.17 -11.72 13.31
N VAL A 399 10.48 -10.62 12.99
CA VAL A 399 9.28 -10.19 13.72
C VAL A 399 8.17 -11.24 13.69
N VAL A 400 7.92 -11.90 12.54
CA VAL A 400 6.89 -12.95 12.49
C VAL A 400 7.22 -14.12 13.41
N ASN A 401 8.50 -14.51 13.51
CA ASN A 401 8.96 -15.56 14.40
C ASN A 401 8.89 -15.14 15.87
N ASP A 402 9.28 -13.90 16.21
CA ASP A 402 9.19 -13.41 17.59
C ASP A 402 7.75 -13.36 18.08
N ILE A 403 6.79 -12.98 17.23
CA ILE A 403 5.37 -13.01 17.58
C ILE A 403 4.84 -14.44 17.79
N GLU A 404 5.27 -15.39 16.96
CA GLU A 404 4.90 -16.80 17.12
C GLU A 404 5.47 -17.36 18.43
N ARG A 405 6.72 -17.02 18.80
CA ARG A 405 7.30 -17.41 20.08
C ARG A 405 6.51 -16.90 21.29
N ILE A 406 5.91 -15.70 21.21
CA ILE A 406 4.99 -15.22 22.24
C ILE A 406 3.76 -16.14 22.34
N GLY A 407 3.24 -16.62 21.22
CA GLY A 407 2.15 -17.61 21.16
C GLY A 407 2.55 -18.97 21.76
N ASP A 408 3.72 -19.49 21.39
CA ASP A 408 4.29 -20.73 21.96
C ASP A 408 4.34 -20.67 23.50
N HIS A 409 4.74 -19.52 24.06
CA HIS A 409 4.77 -19.35 25.52
C HIS A 409 3.36 -19.34 26.14
N ALA A 410 2.34 -18.87 25.43
CA ALA A 410 0.96 -19.00 25.89
C ALA A 410 0.52 -20.48 25.94
N GLU A 411 0.91 -21.30 24.95
CA GLU A 411 0.65 -22.75 24.97
C GLU A 411 1.35 -23.43 26.16
N ASN A 412 2.62 -23.11 26.43
CA ASN A 412 3.35 -23.64 27.60
C ASN A 412 2.67 -23.30 28.93
N VAL A 413 2.06 -22.10 29.05
CA VAL A 413 1.30 -21.71 30.24
C VAL A 413 -0.01 -22.51 30.34
N ALA A 414 -0.66 -22.81 29.21
CA ALA A 414 -1.87 -23.65 29.19
C ALA A 414 -1.54 -25.11 29.57
N ASP A 415 -0.41 -25.64 29.12
CA ASP A 415 0.09 -26.94 29.54
C ASP A 415 0.31 -27.00 31.06
N ALA A 416 0.93 -25.97 31.62
CA ALA A 416 1.12 -25.83 33.05
C ALA A 416 -0.22 -25.73 33.82
N ALA A 417 -1.23 -25.03 33.27
CA ALA A 417 -2.56 -24.96 33.82
C ALA A 417 -3.24 -26.36 33.84
N ARG A 418 -3.12 -27.10 32.74
CA ARG A 418 -3.61 -28.49 32.62
C ARG A 418 -2.96 -29.41 33.66
N GLN A 419 -1.62 -29.37 33.72
CA GLN A 419 -0.86 -30.16 34.72
C GLN A 419 -1.30 -29.82 36.15
N ARG A 420 -1.41 -28.55 36.51
CA ARG A 420 -1.88 -28.12 37.84
C ARG A 420 -3.27 -28.66 38.18
N LYS A 421 -4.18 -28.70 37.20
CA LYS A 421 -5.52 -29.24 37.37
C LYS A 421 -5.52 -30.75 37.60
N GLU A 422 -4.76 -31.48 36.77
CA GLU A 422 -4.66 -32.96 36.84
C GLU A 422 -4.00 -33.42 38.12
N GLU A 423 -2.94 -32.76 38.57
CA GLU A 423 -2.15 -33.12 39.74
C GLU A 423 -2.65 -32.44 41.04
N GLY A 424 -3.65 -31.56 40.96
CA GLY A 424 -4.23 -30.87 42.14
C GLY A 424 -3.26 -29.86 42.76
N ILE A 425 -2.32 -29.30 41.97
CA ILE A 425 -1.29 -28.36 42.44
C ILE A 425 -1.91 -26.96 42.65
N SER A 426 -1.74 -26.41 43.87
CA SER A 426 -2.22 -25.06 44.19
C SER A 426 -1.10 -24.03 44.32
N PHE A 427 -1.33 -22.80 43.86
CA PHE A 427 -0.47 -21.65 44.11
C PHE A 427 -0.98 -20.83 45.29
N SER A 428 -0.05 -20.23 46.05
CA SER A 428 -0.42 -19.28 47.09
C SER A 428 -0.96 -17.99 46.43
N LYS A 429 -1.75 -17.21 47.18
CA LYS A 429 -2.26 -15.92 46.69
C LYS A 429 -1.15 -14.93 46.37
N GLU A 430 -0.06 -14.99 47.14
CA GLU A 430 1.13 -14.18 46.90
C GLU A 430 1.80 -14.53 45.57
N ALA A 431 1.98 -15.84 45.29
CA ALA A 431 2.57 -16.30 44.03
C ALA A 431 1.70 -15.89 42.83
N GLN A 432 0.37 -15.99 42.94
CA GLN A 432 -0.54 -15.54 41.87
C GLN A 432 -0.44 -14.03 41.64
N LYS A 433 -0.35 -13.23 42.70
CA LYS A 433 -0.21 -11.79 42.64
C LYS A 433 1.11 -11.38 41.98
N GLU A 434 2.22 -12.00 42.40
CA GLU A 434 3.56 -11.77 41.87
C GLU A 434 3.66 -12.05 40.37
N MET A 435 3.06 -13.17 39.91
CA MET A 435 2.98 -13.49 38.47
C MET A 435 2.11 -12.49 37.70
N GLY A 436 1.00 -12.01 38.30
CA GLY A 436 0.14 -10.99 37.71
C GLY A 436 0.88 -9.67 37.51
N GLU A 437 1.68 -9.23 38.50
CA GLU A 437 2.51 -8.02 38.41
C GLU A 437 3.54 -8.13 37.27
N MET A 438 4.15 -9.30 37.08
CA MET A 438 5.10 -9.55 35.98
C MET A 438 4.39 -9.54 34.62
N LEU A 439 3.21 -10.18 34.52
CA LEU A 439 2.40 -10.18 33.32
C LEU A 439 2.00 -8.76 32.87
N ASP A 440 1.65 -7.87 33.82
CA ASP A 440 1.29 -6.49 33.52
C ASP A 440 2.47 -5.74 32.86
N MET A 441 3.70 -5.94 33.35
CA MET A 441 4.91 -5.35 32.75
C MET A 441 5.16 -5.90 31.35
N VAL A 442 5.02 -7.21 31.16
CA VAL A 442 5.17 -7.87 29.85
C VAL A 442 4.12 -7.38 28.85
N ASN A 443 2.87 -7.20 29.28
CA ASN A 443 1.81 -6.64 28.42
C ASN A 443 2.09 -5.21 27.99
N ASP A 444 2.59 -4.36 28.89
CA ASP A 444 3.00 -3.00 28.56
C ASP A 444 4.17 -3.00 27.56
N LEU A 445 5.14 -3.90 27.75
CA LEU A 445 6.27 -4.06 26.84
C LEU A 445 5.83 -4.50 25.44
N ILE A 446 4.99 -5.53 25.34
CA ILE A 446 4.43 -5.98 24.04
C ILE A 446 3.70 -4.82 23.36
N ARG A 447 2.87 -4.09 24.11
CA ARG A 447 2.09 -2.98 23.58
C ARG A 447 2.98 -1.88 22.99
N TYR A 448 4.02 -1.44 23.72
CA TYR A 448 4.94 -0.41 23.22
C TYR A 448 5.77 -0.90 22.04
N SER A 449 6.26 -2.14 22.08
CA SER A 449 7.05 -2.73 21.01
C SER A 449 6.26 -2.86 19.70
N VAL A 450 5.01 -3.34 19.78
CA VAL A 450 4.13 -3.47 18.61
C VAL A 450 3.69 -2.10 18.09
N ASP A 451 3.44 -1.12 18.96
CA ASP A 451 3.08 0.25 18.55
C ASP A 451 4.23 0.92 17.80
N MET A 452 5.46 0.82 18.30
CA MET A 452 6.68 1.30 17.63
C MET A 452 6.86 0.61 16.27
N PHE A 453 6.76 -0.71 16.24
CA PHE A 453 6.88 -1.49 15.00
C PHE A 453 5.84 -1.08 13.96
N ALA A 454 4.57 -0.96 14.35
CA ALA A 454 3.48 -0.58 13.45
C ALA A 454 3.63 0.84 12.90
N LYS A 455 4.11 1.79 13.74
CA LYS A 455 4.35 3.18 13.35
C LYS A 455 5.68 3.38 12.62
N GLY A 456 6.65 2.50 12.83
CA GLY A 456 8.01 2.62 12.33
C GLY A 456 8.72 3.84 12.91
N ASP A 457 8.60 4.08 14.23
CA ASP A 457 9.26 5.17 14.94
C ASP A 457 9.87 4.68 16.27
N GLU A 458 10.79 5.44 16.84
CA GLU A 458 11.50 5.13 18.08
C GLU A 458 10.85 5.79 19.33
N SER A 459 9.59 6.23 19.23
CA SER A 459 8.94 7.07 20.26
C SER A 459 8.91 6.48 21.66
N HIS A 460 8.86 5.14 21.77
CA HIS A 460 8.79 4.42 23.05
C HIS A 460 10.06 3.62 23.39
N MET A 461 11.16 3.79 22.66
CA MET A 461 12.38 2.97 22.84
C MET A 461 12.92 2.98 24.27
N GLN A 462 12.92 4.15 24.94
CA GLN A 462 13.38 4.24 26.32
C GLN A 462 12.48 3.48 27.30
N GLU A 463 11.16 3.48 27.06
CA GLU A 463 10.23 2.71 27.89
C GLU A 463 10.36 1.22 27.65
N VAL A 464 10.60 0.78 26.41
CA VAL A 464 10.85 -0.63 26.07
C VAL A 464 12.07 -1.15 26.82
N ILE A 465 13.21 -0.47 26.74
CA ILE A 465 14.45 -0.85 27.45
C ILE A 465 14.23 -0.88 28.95
N ARG A 466 13.56 0.14 29.50
CA ARG A 466 13.29 0.20 30.94
C ARG A 466 12.39 -0.93 31.42
N LEU A 467 11.35 -1.28 30.65
CA LEU A 467 10.43 -2.36 31.01
C LEU A 467 11.11 -3.73 30.92
N GLU A 468 11.97 -3.94 29.95
CA GLU A 468 12.77 -5.15 29.84
C GLU A 468 13.69 -5.34 31.04
N ASP A 469 14.48 -4.31 31.42
CA ASP A 469 15.29 -4.31 32.65
C ASP A 469 14.45 -4.62 33.90
N MET A 470 13.22 -4.07 33.98
CA MET A 470 12.31 -4.31 35.12
C MET A 470 11.77 -5.75 35.13
N VAL A 471 11.47 -6.35 33.99
CA VAL A 471 11.03 -7.75 33.88
C VAL A 471 12.15 -8.69 34.30
N ASP A 472 13.38 -8.44 33.86
CA ASP A 472 14.59 -9.16 34.27
C ASP A 472 14.83 -9.13 35.79
N GLU A 473 14.71 -7.95 36.39
CA GLU A 473 14.84 -7.81 37.83
C GLU A 473 13.72 -8.55 38.57
N LYS A 474 12.49 -8.47 38.05
CA LYS A 474 11.32 -9.14 38.61
C LYS A 474 11.46 -10.65 38.55
N GLU A 475 11.91 -11.22 37.44
CA GLU A 475 12.19 -12.66 37.33
C GLU A 475 13.15 -13.13 38.43
N LYS A 476 14.28 -12.45 38.60
CA LYS A 476 15.28 -12.75 39.66
C LYS A 476 14.70 -12.60 41.08
N GLU A 477 13.81 -11.66 41.30
CA GLU A 477 13.09 -11.48 42.58
C GLU A 477 12.13 -12.64 42.84
N LEU A 478 11.32 -13.04 41.84
CA LEU A 478 10.36 -14.14 41.91
C LEU A 478 11.06 -15.48 42.22
N GLN A 479 12.18 -15.74 41.57
CA GLN A 479 13.02 -16.92 41.85
C GLN A 479 13.49 -16.96 43.31
N LYS A 480 13.96 -15.83 43.87
CA LYS A 480 14.34 -15.74 45.29
C LYS A 480 13.16 -15.97 46.24
N PHE A 481 12.00 -15.40 45.93
CA PHE A 481 10.80 -15.58 46.76
C PHE A 481 10.30 -17.03 46.72
N HIS A 482 10.36 -17.65 45.52
CA HIS A 482 10.05 -19.05 45.38
C HIS A 482 10.96 -19.95 46.23
N VAL A 483 12.27 -19.79 46.20
CA VAL A 483 13.21 -20.56 47.05
C VAL A 483 12.91 -20.37 48.53
N ARG A 484 12.54 -19.16 48.98
CA ARG A 484 12.15 -18.89 50.38
C ARG A 484 10.86 -19.62 50.78
N ARG A 485 9.83 -19.63 49.91
CA ARG A 485 8.59 -20.38 50.14
C ARG A 485 8.84 -21.88 50.23
N LEU A 486 9.69 -22.41 49.35
CA LEU A 486 10.07 -23.81 49.38
C LEU A 486 10.80 -24.20 50.69
N THR A 487 11.77 -23.36 51.12
CA THR A 487 12.53 -23.58 52.36
C THR A 487 11.66 -23.52 53.61
N ARG A 488 10.55 -22.77 53.57
CA ARG A 488 9.60 -22.64 54.67
C ARG A 488 8.50 -23.73 54.66
N GLY A 489 8.47 -24.57 53.63
CA GLY A 489 7.41 -25.56 53.44
C GLY A 489 6.06 -24.93 53.05
N GLU A 490 6.04 -23.72 52.53
CA GLU A 490 4.87 -22.97 52.10
C GLU A 490 4.41 -23.32 50.68
N CYS A 491 5.22 -24.06 49.93
CA CYS A 491 4.87 -24.60 48.61
C CYS A 491 5.54 -25.99 48.39
N THR A 492 4.95 -26.77 47.49
CA THR A 492 5.50 -28.06 47.07
C THR A 492 6.59 -27.87 46.00
N PRO A 493 7.53 -28.83 45.85
CA PRO A 493 8.54 -28.75 44.77
C PRO A 493 7.92 -28.66 43.37
N GLU A 494 6.83 -29.38 43.11
CA GLU A 494 6.11 -29.41 41.85
C GLU A 494 5.49 -28.03 41.55
N ALA A 495 4.82 -27.43 42.52
CA ALA A 495 4.30 -26.07 42.39
C ALA A 495 5.40 -25.05 42.11
N GLY A 496 6.56 -25.28 42.72
CA GLY A 496 7.73 -24.44 42.52
C GLY A 496 8.34 -24.55 41.15
N MET A 497 8.44 -25.73 40.57
CA MET A 497 8.93 -25.93 39.21
C MET A 497 8.04 -25.17 38.21
N ILE A 498 6.72 -25.38 38.26
CA ILE A 498 5.76 -24.69 37.38
C ILE A 498 5.85 -23.17 37.55
N PHE A 499 5.93 -22.66 38.78
CA PHE A 499 6.09 -21.23 39.03
C PHE A 499 7.35 -20.64 38.40
N SER A 500 8.49 -21.35 38.56
CA SER A 500 9.78 -20.95 38.00
C SER A 500 9.76 -20.95 36.48
N ASP A 501 9.18 -21.99 35.86
CA ASP A 501 9.10 -22.12 34.40
C ASP A 501 8.22 -21.02 33.79
N ILE A 502 7.11 -20.67 34.46
CA ILE A 502 6.23 -19.56 34.03
C ILE A 502 6.96 -18.21 34.14
N ALA A 503 7.67 -17.96 35.25
CA ALA A 503 8.41 -16.70 35.42
C ALA A 503 9.49 -16.53 34.34
N SER A 504 10.27 -17.59 34.08
CA SER A 504 11.28 -17.57 33.00
C SER A 504 10.63 -17.54 31.60
N GLY A 505 9.43 -18.11 31.42
CA GLY A 505 8.67 -17.99 30.18
C GLY A 505 8.21 -16.56 29.89
N LEU A 506 7.77 -15.81 30.93
CA LEU A 506 7.37 -14.40 30.79
C LEU A 506 8.57 -13.48 30.49
N GLU A 507 9.74 -13.76 31.06
CA GLU A 507 10.99 -13.05 30.71
C GLU A 507 11.32 -13.25 29.24
N ARG A 508 11.27 -14.50 28.71
CA ARG A 508 11.50 -14.75 27.28
C ARG A 508 10.48 -14.07 26.38
N VAL A 509 9.22 -13.96 26.81
CA VAL A 509 8.22 -13.16 26.10
C VAL A 509 8.62 -11.68 26.02
N ALA A 510 9.20 -11.13 27.10
CA ALA A 510 9.73 -9.78 27.13
C ALA A 510 10.90 -9.61 26.14
N ASP A 511 11.82 -10.56 26.09
CA ASP A 511 12.92 -10.59 25.11
C ASP A 511 12.40 -10.56 23.67
N HIS A 512 11.40 -11.41 23.33
CA HIS A 512 10.80 -11.43 22.00
C HIS A 512 10.08 -10.13 21.67
N ALA A 513 9.38 -9.53 22.64
CA ALA A 513 8.75 -8.23 22.46
C ALA A 513 9.79 -7.12 22.21
N THR A 514 10.91 -7.15 22.92
CA THR A 514 12.02 -6.21 22.73
C THR A 514 12.65 -6.36 21.34
N ASN A 515 12.85 -7.59 20.85
CA ASN A 515 13.31 -7.85 19.49
C ASN A 515 12.40 -7.24 18.43
N ILE A 516 11.08 -7.29 18.62
CA ILE A 516 10.10 -6.66 17.71
C ILE A 516 10.33 -5.13 17.65
N ALA A 517 10.60 -4.48 18.79
CA ALA A 517 10.90 -3.05 18.82
C ALA A 517 12.23 -2.73 18.11
N PHE A 518 13.29 -3.54 18.34
CA PHE A 518 14.60 -3.33 17.72
C PHE A 518 14.62 -3.59 16.22
N ALA A 519 13.70 -4.37 15.67
CA ALA A 519 13.59 -4.63 14.24
C ALA A 519 13.46 -3.35 13.38
N ILE A 520 12.98 -2.23 13.98
CA ILE A 520 12.90 -0.92 13.33
C ILE A 520 14.30 -0.31 13.13
N ILE A 521 15.17 -0.44 14.12
CA ILE A 521 16.52 0.17 14.14
C ILE A 521 17.47 -0.57 13.21
N ASP A 522 17.40 -1.89 13.19
CA ASP A 522 18.28 -2.71 12.37
C ASP A 522 18.01 -2.50 10.87
N ALA A 523 16.79 -2.18 10.49
CA ALA A 523 16.45 -1.81 9.12
C ALA A 523 17.09 -0.49 8.66
N GLU A 524 17.46 0.41 9.58
CA GLU A 524 18.09 1.72 9.24
C GLU A 524 19.64 1.66 9.22
N LYS A 525 20.25 0.71 9.94
CA LYS A 525 21.73 0.63 10.10
C LYS A 525 22.47 -0.16 9.02
N GLU A 526 21.81 -1.05 8.30
CA GLU A 526 22.36 -1.80 7.16
C GLU A 526 22.06 -1.11 5.81
#